data_381b593f543e4623b5b11a4f652125e9
#
_entry.id   381b593f543e4623b5b11a4f652125e9
#
_cell.length_a   1.000
_cell.length_b   1.000
_cell.length_c   1.000
_cell.angle_alpha   90.00
_cell.angle_beta   90.00
_cell.angle_gamma   90.00
#
_symmetry.space_group_name_H-M   'P 1'
#
loop_
_entity.id
_entity.type
_entity.pdbx_description
1 polymer ?
#
loop_
_entity_poly.entity_id
_entity_poly.type
_entity_poly.pdbx_seq_one_letter_code
_entity_poly.pdbx_strand_id
1 'polypeptide(L)'
;MTDRNQEDLRYMQMALDMAKLGRGYTNPNPMVGAVIVKDGQVIAKGYHHCCGQGHAEVEAFKDAGNQDVTGATIYVTLEPCSHYGKTPPCADKIIEKKIGRVVVGALDPNPLVAGRGIEKIRNAGIEVTTGVLAEESIKLNEIFMKYIVNKEPFVLYKSAMSLDGKIATASGESQWISCEASRKEVHELRHQYMAIMVGSQTVLDDDPMLNCRLIEGKDPIRVVVDSSLRIPMTSRLVKTARDIRTIVACTPSADEKKIKDLQNAGVEVLSIEAKDGHVDLKKLTEELGRMQIDSILLEGGATLAAAAFGAGIIDKVQMYIAPKIIGGKTSRTPVGGKGVEHLSDAWQLKDITARNIGNDICITGYIRREA
;
A
#
# COMPACT_ATOMS: atom_id res chain seq x y z
N MET A 1 -13.88 -26.33 -18.79
CA MET A 1 -14.19 -24.89 -18.82
C MET A 1 -14.80 -24.59 -20.17
N THR A 2 -15.87 -23.81 -20.23
CA THR A 2 -16.46 -23.38 -21.51
C THR A 2 -15.53 -22.35 -22.18
N ASP A 3 -15.57 -22.24 -23.51
CA ASP A 3 -14.75 -21.23 -24.24
C ASP A 3 -14.97 -19.81 -23.68
N ARG A 4 -16.22 -19.48 -23.32
CA ARG A 4 -16.57 -18.20 -22.69
C ARG A 4 -15.81 -17.93 -21.38
N ASN A 5 -15.63 -18.96 -20.54
CA ASN A 5 -14.89 -18.80 -19.28
C ASN A 5 -13.38 -18.53 -19.53
N GLN A 6 -12.81 -19.12 -20.57
CA GLN A 6 -11.40 -18.87 -20.93
C GLN A 6 -11.21 -17.46 -21.47
N GLU A 7 -12.17 -16.97 -22.27
CA GLU A 7 -12.16 -15.58 -22.76
C GLU A 7 -12.29 -14.59 -21.61
N ASP A 8 -13.21 -14.84 -20.67
CA ASP A 8 -13.41 -13.99 -19.50
C ASP A 8 -12.13 -13.89 -18.66
N LEU A 9 -11.45 -15.00 -18.40
CA LEU A 9 -10.16 -15.02 -17.69
C LEU A 9 -9.09 -14.21 -18.44
N ARG A 10 -8.99 -14.38 -19.75
CA ARG A 10 -8.02 -13.68 -20.60
C ARG A 10 -8.22 -12.17 -20.57
N TYR A 11 -9.45 -11.70 -20.78
CA TYR A 11 -9.70 -10.25 -20.85
C TYR A 11 -9.68 -9.60 -19.46
N MET A 12 -10.09 -10.32 -18.41
CA MET A 12 -9.93 -9.84 -17.04
C MET A 12 -8.45 -9.73 -16.64
N GLN A 13 -7.60 -10.68 -17.07
CA GLN A 13 -6.16 -10.56 -16.87
C GLN A 13 -5.59 -9.30 -17.56
N MET A 14 -6.04 -8.99 -18.77
CA MET A 14 -5.66 -7.74 -19.44
C MET A 14 -6.12 -6.51 -18.67
N ALA A 15 -7.32 -6.53 -18.08
CA ALA A 15 -7.81 -5.44 -17.24
C ALA A 15 -6.97 -5.30 -15.96
N LEU A 16 -6.55 -6.40 -15.33
CA LEU A 16 -5.63 -6.39 -14.19
C LEU A 16 -4.26 -5.80 -14.55
N ASP A 17 -3.74 -6.12 -15.74
CA ASP A 17 -2.46 -5.57 -16.19
C ASP A 17 -2.56 -4.07 -16.47
N MET A 18 -3.69 -3.60 -17.00
CA MET A 18 -3.97 -2.16 -17.10
C MET A 18 -4.05 -1.50 -15.72
N ALA A 19 -4.73 -2.11 -14.75
CA ALA A 19 -4.88 -1.57 -13.40
C ALA A 19 -3.51 -1.32 -12.71
N LYS A 20 -2.54 -2.22 -12.91
CA LYS A 20 -1.18 -2.10 -12.36
C LYS A 20 -0.44 -0.82 -12.80
N LEU A 21 -0.80 -0.23 -13.93
CA LEU A 21 -0.19 1.02 -14.43
C LEU A 21 -0.51 2.23 -13.52
N GLY A 22 -1.58 2.15 -12.71
CA GLY A 22 -1.94 3.17 -11.74
C GLY A 22 -1.20 3.09 -10.41
N ARG A 23 -0.29 2.10 -10.23
CA ARG A 23 0.41 1.85 -8.97
C ARG A 23 1.13 3.11 -8.47
N GLY A 24 0.95 3.41 -7.16
CA GLY A 24 1.55 4.56 -6.49
C GLY A 24 0.91 5.92 -6.81
N TYR A 25 0.06 6.02 -7.84
CA TYR A 25 -0.58 7.28 -8.24
C TYR A 25 -2.05 7.37 -7.84
N THR A 26 -2.73 6.22 -7.66
CA THR A 26 -4.18 6.22 -7.39
C THR A 26 -4.54 6.45 -5.92
N ASN A 27 -3.62 6.27 -4.99
CA ASN A 27 -3.89 6.39 -3.56
C ASN A 27 -4.65 7.70 -3.19
N PRO A 28 -5.66 7.65 -2.32
CA PRO A 28 -6.22 6.48 -1.64
C PRO A 28 -7.28 5.69 -2.44
N ASN A 29 -7.47 5.99 -3.74
CA ASN A 29 -8.37 5.26 -4.63
C ASN A 29 -7.78 3.91 -5.04
N PRO A 30 -8.64 2.93 -5.46
CA PRO A 30 -8.17 1.64 -5.94
C PRO A 30 -7.49 1.74 -7.31
N MET A 31 -6.60 0.80 -7.58
CA MET A 31 -6.10 0.51 -8.91
C MET A 31 -7.17 -0.25 -9.68
N VAL A 32 -7.76 0.38 -10.70
CA VAL A 32 -8.81 -0.23 -11.53
C VAL A 32 -8.38 -0.20 -12.99
N GLY A 33 -8.62 -1.29 -13.70
CA GLY A 33 -8.45 -1.40 -15.14
C GLY A 33 -9.74 -1.84 -15.80
N ALA A 34 -9.95 -1.40 -17.03
CA ALA A 34 -11.10 -1.75 -17.84
C ALA A 34 -10.66 -2.11 -19.28
N VAL A 35 -11.33 -3.11 -19.86
CA VAL A 35 -11.11 -3.54 -21.25
C VAL A 35 -12.48 -3.69 -21.90
N ILE A 36 -12.67 -3.10 -23.10
CA ILE A 36 -13.89 -3.22 -23.90
C ILE A 36 -13.62 -4.17 -25.07
N VAL A 37 -14.46 -5.19 -25.20
CA VAL A 37 -14.36 -6.23 -26.22
C VAL A 37 -15.64 -6.28 -27.05
N LYS A 38 -15.52 -6.28 -28.37
CA LYS A 38 -16.62 -6.45 -29.31
C LYS A 38 -16.22 -7.46 -30.38
N ASP A 39 -17.09 -8.43 -30.64
CA ASP A 39 -16.87 -9.50 -31.64
C ASP A 39 -15.52 -10.24 -31.42
N GLY A 40 -15.17 -10.52 -30.16
CA GLY A 40 -13.93 -11.19 -29.80
C GLY A 40 -12.66 -10.34 -29.92
N GLN A 41 -12.77 -9.05 -30.29
CA GLN A 41 -11.66 -8.14 -30.44
C GLN A 41 -11.66 -7.07 -29.34
N VAL A 42 -10.47 -6.79 -28.79
CA VAL A 42 -10.29 -5.65 -27.85
C VAL A 42 -10.34 -4.36 -28.67
N ILE A 43 -11.34 -3.53 -28.38
CA ILE A 43 -11.54 -2.25 -29.07
C ILE A 43 -11.09 -1.05 -28.22
N ALA A 44 -11.00 -1.19 -26.91
CA ALA A 44 -10.51 -0.11 -26.03
C ALA A 44 -10.00 -0.66 -24.68
N LYS A 45 -9.12 0.13 -24.03
CA LYS A 45 -8.57 -0.14 -22.71
C LYS A 45 -8.51 1.14 -21.90
N GLY A 46 -8.62 1.03 -20.58
CA GLY A 46 -8.48 2.16 -19.68
C GLY A 46 -8.03 1.72 -18.30
N TYR A 47 -7.47 2.63 -17.56
CA TYR A 47 -7.15 2.43 -16.14
C TYR A 47 -7.29 3.74 -15.38
N HIS A 48 -7.44 3.64 -14.07
CA HIS A 48 -7.45 4.83 -13.23
C HIS A 48 -6.03 5.36 -13.08
N HIS A 49 -5.73 6.51 -13.70
CA HIS A 49 -4.36 7.05 -13.78
C HIS A 49 -3.87 7.60 -12.44
N CYS A 50 -4.67 8.44 -11.80
CA CYS A 50 -4.34 8.99 -10.49
C CYS A 50 -5.60 9.50 -9.77
N CYS A 51 -5.51 9.70 -8.46
CA CYS A 51 -6.58 10.24 -7.64
C CYS A 51 -7.09 11.57 -8.21
N GLY A 52 -8.41 11.70 -8.36
CA GLY A 52 -9.08 12.88 -8.89
C GLY A 52 -9.28 12.92 -10.42
N GLN A 53 -8.72 11.97 -11.16
CA GLN A 53 -8.95 11.78 -12.61
C GLN A 53 -10.06 10.77 -12.89
N GLY A 54 -10.34 10.51 -14.19
CA GLY A 54 -11.35 9.58 -14.65
C GLY A 54 -11.13 8.15 -14.15
N HIS A 55 -12.22 7.45 -13.88
CA HIS A 55 -12.17 6.02 -13.55
C HIS A 55 -11.84 5.20 -14.81
N ALA A 56 -11.41 3.95 -14.60
CA ALA A 56 -10.95 3.06 -15.68
C ALA A 56 -11.98 2.91 -16.83
N GLU A 57 -13.26 2.80 -16.48
CA GLU A 57 -14.35 2.68 -17.46
C GLU A 57 -14.47 3.94 -18.31
N VAL A 58 -14.35 5.11 -17.69
CA VAL A 58 -14.39 6.41 -18.39
C VAL A 58 -13.20 6.52 -19.33
N GLU A 59 -12.01 6.13 -18.88
CA GLU A 59 -10.80 6.16 -19.72
C GLU A 59 -10.90 5.14 -20.87
N ALA A 60 -11.47 3.94 -20.61
CA ALA A 60 -11.73 2.98 -21.68
C ALA A 60 -12.72 3.50 -22.73
N PHE A 61 -13.79 4.21 -22.32
CA PHE A 61 -14.71 4.85 -23.26
C PHE A 61 -14.06 6.01 -24.04
N LYS A 62 -13.13 6.73 -23.43
CA LYS A 62 -12.35 7.77 -24.14
C LYS A 62 -11.42 7.13 -25.20
N ASP A 63 -10.75 6.04 -24.83
CA ASP A 63 -9.87 5.30 -25.74
C ASP A 63 -10.63 4.71 -26.94
N ALA A 64 -11.88 4.25 -26.71
CA ALA A 64 -12.76 3.81 -27.79
C ALA A 64 -13.06 4.91 -28.84
N GLY A 65 -12.97 6.19 -28.43
CA GLY A 65 -13.20 7.33 -29.32
C GLY A 65 -14.58 7.29 -30.00
N ASN A 66 -14.60 7.21 -31.34
CA ASN A 66 -15.82 7.14 -32.16
C ASN A 66 -16.25 5.70 -32.48
N GLN A 67 -15.57 4.67 -31.96
CA GLN A 67 -15.97 3.29 -32.17
C GLN A 67 -17.31 3.00 -31.50
N ASP A 68 -18.18 2.26 -32.18
CA ASP A 68 -19.45 1.82 -31.65
C ASP A 68 -19.24 0.71 -30.61
N VAL A 69 -19.49 1.03 -29.34
CA VAL A 69 -19.41 0.11 -28.21
C VAL A 69 -20.75 -0.56 -27.85
N THR A 70 -21.83 -0.26 -28.61
CA THR A 70 -23.15 -0.84 -28.35
C THR A 70 -23.08 -2.36 -28.46
N GLY A 71 -23.62 -3.06 -27.42
CA GLY A 71 -23.63 -4.50 -27.34
C GLY A 71 -22.27 -5.14 -26.97
N ALA A 72 -21.20 -4.35 -26.82
CA ALA A 72 -19.88 -4.84 -26.41
C ALA A 72 -19.88 -5.42 -24.99
N THR A 73 -18.85 -6.18 -24.63
CA THR A 73 -18.57 -6.62 -23.27
C THR A 73 -17.50 -5.71 -22.66
N ILE A 74 -17.73 -5.18 -21.45
CA ILE A 74 -16.72 -4.50 -20.67
C ILE A 74 -16.25 -5.38 -19.50
N TYR A 75 -14.95 -5.54 -19.36
CA TYR A 75 -14.28 -6.19 -18.24
C TYR A 75 -13.71 -5.12 -17.33
N VAL A 76 -14.01 -5.19 -16.04
CA VAL A 76 -13.53 -4.21 -15.03
C VAL A 76 -13.09 -4.95 -13.78
N THR A 77 -11.92 -4.58 -13.25
CA THR A 77 -11.29 -5.30 -12.13
C THR A 77 -11.99 -5.09 -10.79
N LEU A 78 -12.78 -4.01 -10.65
CA LEU A 78 -13.55 -3.69 -9.44
C LEU A 78 -14.95 -3.25 -9.84
N GLU A 79 -15.93 -3.46 -8.97
CA GLU A 79 -17.33 -3.06 -9.18
C GLU A 79 -17.44 -1.61 -9.63
N PRO A 80 -18.17 -1.31 -10.75
CA PRO A 80 -18.43 0.05 -11.20
C PRO A 80 -19.17 0.88 -10.14
N CYS A 81 -18.68 2.06 -9.85
CA CYS A 81 -19.27 2.92 -8.84
C CYS A 81 -20.71 3.33 -9.19
N SER A 82 -21.58 3.46 -8.15
CA SER A 82 -23.00 3.79 -8.27
C SER A 82 -23.38 5.14 -7.65
N HIS A 83 -22.47 5.75 -6.87
CA HIS A 83 -22.72 7.03 -6.19
C HIS A 83 -22.21 8.21 -7.00
N TYR A 84 -22.91 9.33 -6.89
CA TYR A 84 -22.49 10.60 -7.45
C TYR A 84 -21.37 11.20 -6.61
N GLY A 85 -20.19 11.33 -7.20
CA GLY A 85 -19.06 12.05 -6.65
C GLY A 85 -18.83 13.36 -7.40
N LYS A 86 -17.59 13.64 -7.77
CA LYS A 86 -17.23 14.76 -8.67
C LYS A 86 -17.66 14.53 -10.12
N THR A 87 -17.91 13.28 -10.50
CA THR A 87 -18.34 12.83 -11.82
C THR A 87 -19.55 11.89 -11.69
N PRO A 88 -20.37 11.75 -12.76
CA PRO A 88 -21.42 10.74 -12.79
C PRO A 88 -20.88 9.34 -12.55
N PRO A 89 -21.68 8.43 -11.94
CA PRO A 89 -21.28 7.05 -11.67
C PRO A 89 -20.90 6.28 -12.95
N CYS A 90 -19.90 5.40 -12.84
CA CYS A 90 -19.50 4.54 -13.96
C CYS A 90 -20.63 3.60 -14.41
N ALA A 91 -21.47 3.13 -13.47
CA ALA A 91 -22.64 2.33 -13.80
C ALA A 91 -23.60 3.08 -14.77
N ASP A 92 -23.82 4.38 -14.57
CA ASP A 92 -24.65 5.20 -15.47
C ASP A 92 -24.02 5.32 -16.85
N LYS A 93 -22.70 5.51 -16.91
CA LYS A 93 -21.97 5.60 -18.16
C LYS A 93 -22.01 4.30 -18.97
N ILE A 94 -21.92 3.16 -18.31
CA ILE A 94 -22.05 1.84 -18.92
C ILE A 94 -23.43 1.67 -19.56
N ILE A 95 -24.49 2.07 -18.84
CA ILE A 95 -25.88 2.01 -19.32
C ILE A 95 -26.07 2.99 -20.50
N GLU A 96 -25.61 4.23 -20.40
CA GLU A 96 -25.67 5.26 -21.46
C GLU A 96 -25.02 4.77 -22.75
N LYS A 97 -23.87 4.08 -22.63
CA LYS A 97 -23.12 3.54 -23.76
C LYS A 97 -23.69 2.24 -24.32
N LYS A 98 -24.81 1.76 -23.77
CA LYS A 98 -25.53 0.55 -24.24
C LYS A 98 -24.64 -0.69 -24.31
N ILE A 99 -23.76 -0.86 -23.32
CA ILE A 99 -22.93 -2.07 -23.17
C ILE A 99 -23.88 -3.28 -23.03
N GLY A 100 -23.55 -4.38 -23.69
CA GLY A 100 -24.38 -5.59 -23.66
C GLY A 100 -24.08 -6.51 -22.46
N ARG A 101 -22.81 -6.51 -21.99
CA ARG A 101 -22.38 -7.35 -20.89
C ARG A 101 -21.27 -6.67 -20.06
N VAL A 102 -21.35 -6.86 -18.74
CA VAL A 102 -20.31 -6.40 -17.80
C VAL A 102 -19.72 -7.59 -17.06
N VAL A 103 -18.41 -7.72 -17.06
CA VAL A 103 -17.67 -8.74 -16.30
C VAL A 103 -16.83 -8.03 -15.23
N VAL A 104 -17.07 -8.39 -13.97
CA VAL A 104 -16.48 -7.74 -12.80
C VAL A 104 -15.51 -8.70 -12.10
N GLY A 105 -14.31 -8.23 -11.75
CA GLY A 105 -13.34 -8.97 -10.97
C GLY A 105 -13.82 -9.11 -9.51
N ALA A 106 -13.63 -8.10 -8.70
CA ALA A 106 -14.03 -8.06 -7.30
C ALA A 106 -15.20 -7.09 -7.04
N LEU A 107 -15.96 -7.36 -5.99
CA LEU A 107 -16.94 -6.40 -5.47
C LEU A 107 -16.23 -5.30 -4.67
N ASP A 108 -16.80 -4.11 -4.68
CA ASP A 108 -16.33 -3.01 -3.85
C ASP A 108 -16.77 -3.24 -2.39
N PRO A 109 -15.85 -3.33 -1.41
CA PRO A 109 -16.20 -3.54 -0.01
C PRO A 109 -16.78 -2.28 0.66
N ASN A 110 -16.76 -1.14 -0.02
CA ASN A 110 -17.32 0.11 0.49
C ASN A 110 -18.84 -0.04 0.70
N PRO A 111 -19.35 0.13 1.94
CA PRO A 111 -20.80 0.00 2.23
C PRO A 111 -21.70 0.93 1.39
N LEU A 112 -21.13 2.02 0.84
CA LEU A 112 -21.86 2.95 -0.04
C LEU A 112 -21.98 2.44 -1.48
N VAL A 113 -21.19 1.45 -1.87
CA VAL A 113 -21.16 0.88 -3.24
C VAL A 113 -21.69 -0.56 -3.22
N ALA A 114 -21.07 -1.42 -2.49
CA ALA A 114 -21.36 -2.84 -2.19
C ALA A 114 -22.56 -3.47 -2.92
N GLY A 115 -22.37 -3.86 -4.18
CA GLY A 115 -23.41 -4.50 -5.02
C GLY A 115 -24.38 -3.54 -5.73
N ARG A 116 -24.45 -2.27 -5.33
CA ARG A 116 -25.44 -1.30 -5.89
C ARG A 116 -25.14 -0.93 -7.36
N GLY A 117 -23.86 -0.91 -7.74
CA GLY A 117 -23.45 -0.68 -9.12
C GLY A 117 -23.89 -1.81 -10.02
N ILE A 118 -23.67 -3.03 -9.59
CA ILE A 118 -24.08 -4.26 -10.28
C ILE A 118 -25.60 -4.34 -10.38
N GLU A 119 -26.32 -4.09 -9.29
CA GLU A 119 -27.78 -4.12 -9.27
C GLU A 119 -28.36 -3.10 -10.25
N LYS A 120 -27.83 -1.89 -10.29
CA LYS A 120 -28.26 -0.83 -11.21
C LYS A 120 -28.08 -1.24 -12.67
N ILE A 121 -26.94 -1.86 -13.01
CA ILE A 121 -26.62 -2.34 -14.35
C ILE A 121 -27.56 -3.48 -14.75
N ARG A 122 -27.82 -4.45 -13.84
CA ARG A 122 -28.77 -5.55 -14.07
C ARG A 122 -30.19 -5.07 -14.28
N ASN A 123 -30.64 -4.08 -13.50
CA ASN A 123 -31.98 -3.50 -13.62
C ASN A 123 -32.18 -2.76 -14.95
N ALA A 124 -31.10 -2.32 -15.62
CA ALA A 124 -31.12 -1.80 -16.96
C ALA A 124 -31.13 -2.87 -18.07
N GLY A 125 -31.22 -4.16 -17.72
CA GLY A 125 -31.26 -5.28 -18.65
C GLY A 125 -29.90 -5.75 -19.18
N ILE A 126 -28.79 -5.30 -18.58
CA ILE A 126 -27.43 -5.67 -18.99
C ILE A 126 -27.00 -6.93 -18.22
N GLU A 127 -26.44 -7.91 -18.93
CA GLU A 127 -25.89 -9.12 -18.33
C GLU A 127 -24.67 -8.78 -17.46
N VAL A 128 -24.62 -9.29 -16.22
CA VAL A 128 -23.48 -9.07 -15.31
C VAL A 128 -22.95 -10.39 -14.76
N THR A 129 -21.67 -10.67 -15.04
CA THR A 129 -20.88 -11.76 -14.45
C THR A 129 -19.94 -11.17 -13.39
N THR A 130 -19.78 -11.81 -12.24
CA THR A 130 -18.91 -11.34 -11.14
C THR A 130 -17.96 -12.44 -10.70
N GLY A 131 -16.85 -12.09 -10.07
CA GLY A 131 -15.92 -13.03 -9.46
C GLY A 131 -14.82 -13.57 -10.39
N VAL A 132 -14.66 -12.99 -11.59
CA VAL A 132 -13.63 -13.42 -12.52
C VAL A 132 -12.28 -12.85 -12.08
N LEU A 133 -11.33 -13.72 -11.69
CA LEU A 133 -10.05 -13.36 -11.06
C LEU A 133 -10.25 -12.44 -9.83
N ALA A 134 -11.23 -12.80 -8.99
CA ALA A 134 -11.58 -11.98 -7.82
C ALA A 134 -10.45 -11.91 -6.80
N GLU A 135 -9.76 -13.03 -6.54
CA GLU A 135 -8.65 -13.08 -5.58
C GLU A 135 -7.49 -12.18 -6.04
N GLU A 136 -7.14 -12.20 -7.32
CA GLU A 136 -6.11 -11.35 -7.92
C GLU A 136 -6.51 -9.87 -7.86
N SER A 137 -7.79 -9.56 -8.10
CA SER A 137 -8.33 -8.20 -8.03
C SER A 137 -8.29 -7.66 -6.60
N ILE A 138 -8.65 -8.47 -5.61
CA ILE A 138 -8.60 -8.14 -4.17
C ILE A 138 -7.14 -7.94 -3.74
N LYS A 139 -6.26 -8.87 -4.12
CA LYS A 139 -4.82 -8.80 -3.77
C LYS A 139 -4.13 -7.58 -4.38
N LEU A 140 -4.49 -7.22 -5.62
CA LEU A 140 -3.98 -5.99 -6.26
C LEU A 140 -4.37 -4.74 -5.45
N ASN A 141 -5.56 -4.74 -4.86
CA ASN A 141 -6.14 -3.62 -4.13
C ASN A 141 -6.17 -3.83 -2.58
N GLU A 142 -5.29 -4.69 -2.02
CA GLU A 142 -5.28 -5.01 -0.58
C GLU A 142 -5.25 -3.79 0.34
N ILE A 143 -4.55 -2.73 -0.07
CA ILE A 143 -4.48 -1.44 0.63
C ILE A 143 -5.88 -0.80 0.67
N PHE A 144 -6.49 -0.61 -0.50
CA PHE A 144 -7.82 -0.02 -0.62
C PHE A 144 -8.87 -0.84 0.13
N MET A 145 -8.85 -2.17 -0.02
CA MET A 145 -9.82 -3.08 0.63
C MET A 145 -9.84 -2.91 2.15
N LYS A 146 -8.68 -2.76 2.78
CA LYS A 146 -8.61 -2.48 4.23
C LYS A 146 -9.04 -1.05 4.54
N TYR A 147 -8.44 -0.07 3.86
CA TYR A 147 -8.61 1.34 4.19
C TYR A 147 -10.05 1.82 4.03
N ILE A 148 -10.74 1.40 2.95
CA ILE A 148 -12.10 1.90 2.68
C ILE A 148 -13.11 1.44 3.75
N VAL A 149 -12.90 0.27 4.34
CA VAL A 149 -13.76 -0.30 5.39
C VAL A 149 -13.40 0.24 6.78
N ASN A 150 -12.13 0.18 7.14
CA ASN A 150 -11.68 0.45 8.51
C ASN A 150 -11.25 1.90 8.74
N LYS A 151 -10.94 2.63 7.67
CA LYS A 151 -10.29 3.96 7.72
C LYS A 151 -8.94 3.95 8.44
N GLU A 152 -8.31 2.80 8.51
CA GLU A 152 -6.97 2.60 9.03
C GLU A 152 -5.99 2.26 7.91
N PRO A 153 -4.75 2.76 7.94
CA PRO A 153 -3.73 2.42 6.95
C PRO A 153 -3.44 0.91 6.88
N PHE A 154 -3.14 0.43 5.70
CA PHE A 154 -2.53 -0.89 5.52
C PHE A 154 -1.04 -0.80 5.84
N VAL A 155 -0.56 -1.59 6.80
CA VAL A 155 0.83 -1.53 7.26
C VAL A 155 1.62 -2.73 6.78
N LEU A 156 2.62 -2.47 5.90
CA LEU A 156 3.62 -3.45 5.51
C LEU A 156 4.89 -3.24 6.34
N TYR A 157 5.26 -4.23 7.15
CA TYR A 157 6.58 -4.28 7.76
C TYR A 157 7.60 -4.87 6.78
N LYS A 158 8.62 -4.07 6.42
CA LYS A 158 9.70 -4.50 5.54
C LYS A 158 11.03 -4.48 6.28
N SER A 159 11.79 -5.55 6.18
CA SER A 159 13.18 -5.59 6.65
C SER A 159 14.09 -6.31 5.65
N ALA A 160 15.40 -6.05 5.76
CA ALA A 160 16.43 -6.80 5.05
C ALA A 160 17.44 -7.31 6.09
N MET A 161 17.75 -8.59 6.04
CA MET A 161 18.62 -9.26 7.02
C MET A 161 19.59 -10.24 6.35
N SER A 162 20.64 -10.59 7.07
CA SER A 162 21.49 -11.73 6.74
C SER A 162 20.75 -13.06 6.91
N LEU A 163 21.30 -14.15 6.42
CA LEU A 163 20.72 -15.50 6.57
C LEU A 163 20.57 -15.91 8.04
N ASP A 164 21.47 -15.45 8.91
CA ASP A 164 21.42 -15.65 10.36
C ASP A 164 20.62 -14.56 11.12
N GLY A 165 19.78 -13.79 10.41
CA GLY A 165 18.80 -12.89 10.99
C GLY A 165 19.37 -11.58 11.58
N LYS A 166 20.42 -11.00 10.99
CA LYS A 166 21.04 -9.76 11.45
C LYS A 166 20.77 -8.60 10.48
N ILE A 167 20.42 -7.42 11.02
CA ILE A 167 20.20 -6.19 10.25
C ILE A 167 21.36 -5.20 10.35
N ALA A 168 22.37 -5.49 11.15
CA ALA A 168 23.62 -4.74 11.26
C ALA A 168 24.70 -5.62 11.89
N THR A 169 25.95 -5.24 11.70
CA THR A 169 27.11 -5.83 12.42
C THR A 169 27.09 -5.44 13.91
N ALA A 170 28.00 -6.00 14.69
CA ALA A 170 28.17 -5.63 16.10
C ALA A 170 28.59 -4.15 16.28
N SER A 171 29.27 -3.55 15.30
CA SER A 171 29.65 -2.14 15.27
C SER A 171 28.54 -1.20 14.77
N GLY A 172 27.41 -1.77 14.26
CA GLY A 172 26.28 -1.00 13.75
C GLY A 172 26.29 -0.77 12.24
N GLU A 173 27.29 -1.27 11.50
CA GLU A 173 27.29 -1.17 10.03
C GLU A 173 26.14 -1.97 9.43
N SER A 174 25.27 -1.31 8.62
CA SER A 174 24.05 -1.87 8.04
C SER A 174 24.02 -1.82 6.50
N GLN A 175 24.95 -1.11 5.86
CA GLN A 175 24.95 -0.87 4.40
C GLN A 175 26.10 -1.58 3.71
N TRP A 176 25.87 -2.51 2.72
CA TRP A 176 24.55 -2.97 2.26
C TRP A 176 24.40 -4.45 2.59
N ILE A 177 23.31 -4.82 3.28
CA ILE A 177 22.98 -6.21 3.54
C ILE A 177 22.43 -6.86 2.28
N SER A 178 21.33 -6.32 1.73
CA SER A 178 20.63 -6.84 0.56
C SER A 178 21.25 -6.39 -0.77
N CYS A 179 21.00 -7.18 -1.83
CA CYS A 179 21.48 -6.89 -3.18
C CYS A 179 20.77 -5.67 -3.81
N GLU A 180 21.32 -5.23 -4.95
CA GLU A 180 20.78 -4.05 -5.67
C GLU A 180 19.35 -4.25 -6.15
N ALA A 181 19.01 -5.44 -6.66
CA ALA A 181 17.65 -5.78 -7.10
C ALA A 181 16.64 -5.64 -5.96
N SER A 182 16.98 -6.13 -4.76
CA SER A 182 16.16 -5.97 -3.55
C SER A 182 15.97 -4.49 -3.18
N ARG A 183 17.04 -3.69 -3.24
CA ARG A 183 16.96 -2.26 -2.96
C ARG A 183 16.09 -1.51 -3.97
N LYS A 184 16.16 -1.88 -5.26
CA LYS A 184 15.29 -1.31 -6.29
C LYS A 184 13.82 -1.61 -5.99
N GLU A 185 13.48 -2.87 -5.66
CA GLU A 185 12.10 -3.23 -5.27
C GLU A 185 11.63 -2.47 -4.02
N VAL A 186 12.51 -2.21 -3.05
CA VAL A 186 12.15 -1.37 -1.89
C VAL A 186 11.77 0.05 -2.33
N HIS A 187 12.40 0.60 -3.37
CA HIS A 187 11.99 1.89 -3.93
C HIS A 187 10.66 1.81 -4.69
N GLU A 188 10.32 0.67 -5.29
CA GLU A 188 8.98 0.42 -5.84
C GLU A 188 7.93 0.39 -4.72
N LEU A 189 8.25 -0.21 -3.57
CA LEU A 189 7.38 -0.16 -2.39
C LEU A 189 7.22 1.27 -1.87
N ARG A 190 8.29 2.07 -1.80
CA ARG A 190 8.21 3.49 -1.39
C ARG A 190 7.35 4.32 -2.33
N HIS A 191 7.32 3.98 -3.62
CA HIS A 191 6.41 4.59 -4.59
C HIS A 191 4.97 4.13 -4.40
N GLN A 192 4.75 2.85 -4.08
CA GLN A 192 3.42 2.25 -3.95
C GLN A 192 2.71 2.67 -2.66
N TYR A 193 3.44 2.70 -1.52
CA TYR A 193 2.88 3.04 -0.22
C TYR A 193 2.84 4.57 -0.01
N MET A 194 1.72 5.07 0.51
CA MET A 194 1.52 6.52 0.67
C MET A 194 2.46 7.13 1.69
N ALA A 195 2.81 6.37 2.75
CA ALA A 195 3.76 6.82 3.75
C ALA A 195 4.86 5.78 4.02
N ILE A 196 6.04 6.27 4.43
CA ILE A 196 7.13 5.48 4.99
C ILE A 196 7.30 5.85 6.48
N MET A 197 7.35 4.86 7.35
CA MET A 197 7.49 5.09 8.80
C MET A 197 8.79 4.49 9.34
N VAL A 198 9.52 5.31 10.11
CA VAL A 198 10.75 4.91 10.82
C VAL A 198 10.74 5.41 12.27
N GLY A 199 11.57 4.83 13.13
CA GLY A 199 11.84 5.37 14.46
C GLY A 199 12.95 6.43 14.45
N SER A 200 12.97 7.27 15.48
CA SER A 200 14.01 8.31 15.64
C SER A 200 15.43 7.75 15.64
N GLN A 201 15.65 6.53 16.17
CA GLN A 201 16.99 5.93 16.15
C GLN A 201 17.52 5.70 14.74
N THR A 202 16.66 5.31 13.78
CA THR A 202 17.04 5.18 12.37
C THR A 202 17.49 6.54 11.78
N VAL A 203 16.85 7.64 12.19
CA VAL A 203 17.24 8.97 11.75
C VAL A 203 18.59 9.38 12.36
N LEU A 204 18.83 9.03 13.62
CA LEU A 204 20.10 9.32 14.31
C LEU A 204 21.27 8.51 13.77
N ASP A 205 21.05 7.22 13.45
CA ASP A 205 22.11 6.32 12.99
C ASP A 205 22.45 6.55 11.49
N ASP A 206 21.43 6.71 10.63
CA ASP A 206 21.59 6.63 9.17
C ASP A 206 21.38 7.97 8.44
N ASP A 207 20.79 8.99 9.09
CA ASP A 207 20.34 10.26 8.48
C ASP A 207 19.70 10.03 7.07
N PRO A 208 18.65 9.21 6.95
CA PRO A 208 18.14 8.74 5.67
C PRO A 208 17.30 9.81 4.97
N MET A 209 17.25 9.76 3.63
CA MET A 209 16.33 10.60 2.84
C MET A 209 14.90 10.04 2.80
N LEU A 210 14.73 8.73 2.92
CA LEU A 210 13.44 8.02 2.84
C LEU A 210 12.61 8.35 1.58
N ASN A 211 13.28 8.61 0.48
CA ASN A 211 12.69 8.98 -0.79
C ASN A 211 12.79 7.87 -1.84
N CYS A 212 12.12 8.08 -2.97
CA CYS A 212 12.12 7.19 -4.12
C CYS A 212 13.18 7.67 -5.14
N ARG A 213 14.42 7.13 -5.08
CA ARG A 213 15.54 7.62 -5.91
C ARG A 213 16.15 6.61 -6.89
N LEU A 214 15.82 5.32 -6.76
CA LEU A 214 16.34 4.27 -7.63
C LEU A 214 15.41 3.91 -8.78
N ILE A 215 14.22 4.49 -8.79
CA ILE A 215 13.22 4.38 -9.86
C ILE A 215 12.60 5.75 -10.10
N GLU A 216 11.94 5.92 -11.22
CA GLU A 216 11.03 7.02 -11.46
C GLU A 216 9.71 6.77 -10.70
N GLY A 217 9.27 7.71 -9.85
CA GLY A 217 8.09 7.54 -9.02
C GLY A 217 7.88 8.67 -8.01
N LYS A 218 6.78 8.59 -7.25
CA LYS A 218 6.44 9.55 -6.18
C LYS A 218 7.20 9.22 -4.91
N ASP A 219 7.63 10.27 -4.21
CA ASP A 219 8.14 10.15 -2.86
C ASP A 219 6.98 9.88 -1.87
N PRO A 220 7.17 8.97 -0.90
CA PRO A 220 6.20 8.77 0.17
C PRO A 220 6.24 9.92 1.19
N ILE A 221 5.12 10.11 1.90
CA ILE A 221 5.09 10.93 3.11
C ILE A 221 6.01 10.29 4.15
N ARG A 222 6.93 11.05 4.73
CA ARG A 222 7.88 10.54 5.73
C ARG A 222 7.29 10.69 7.11
N VAL A 223 7.18 9.59 7.85
CA VAL A 223 6.67 9.56 9.22
C VAL A 223 7.78 9.10 10.15
N VAL A 224 8.16 9.94 11.12
CA VAL A 224 9.14 9.61 12.14
C VAL A 224 8.46 9.48 13.49
N VAL A 225 8.59 8.33 14.13
CA VAL A 225 8.13 8.11 15.50
C VAL A 225 9.25 8.51 16.46
N ASP A 226 9.07 9.65 17.14
CA ASP A 226 10.07 10.25 18.03
C ASP A 226 9.42 10.86 19.27
N SER A 227 9.16 10.04 20.27
CA SER A 227 8.39 10.39 21.47
C SER A 227 8.85 11.67 22.17
N SER A 228 10.15 11.96 22.15
CA SER A 228 10.78 13.11 22.83
C SER A 228 11.51 14.09 21.90
N LEU A 229 11.27 14.00 20.57
CA LEU A 229 11.84 14.88 19.56
C LEU A 229 13.38 14.95 19.56
N ARG A 230 14.02 13.76 19.58
CA ARG A 230 15.50 13.64 19.59
C ARG A 230 16.15 13.91 18.23
N ILE A 231 15.37 13.84 17.14
CA ILE A 231 15.94 14.06 15.80
C ILE A 231 16.61 15.44 15.69
N PRO A 232 17.81 15.52 15.09
CA PRO A 232 18.51 16.79 14.91
C PRO A 232 17.79 17.69 13.91
N MET A 233 17.80 19.01 14.16
CA MET A 233 17.35 20.01 13.17
C MET A 233 18.21 19.98 11.90
N THR A 234 19.41 19.43 11.98
CA THR A 234 20.33 19.28 10.86
C THR A 234 20.10 18.03 10.02
N SER A 235 19.19 17.13 10.44
CA SER A 235 18.89 15.90 9.69
C SER A 235 18.34 16.21 8.29
N ARG A 236 18.65 15.35 7.34
CA ARG A 236 18.19 15.50 5.94
C ARG A 236 16.65 15.53 5.85
N LEU A 237 15.96 14.78 6.69
CA LEU A 237 14.49 14.77 6.74
C LEU A 237 13.94 16.16 7.09
N VAL A 238 14.52 16.84 8.09
CA VAL A 238 14.09 18.18 8.51
C VAL A 238 14.46 19.22 7.43
N LYS A 239 15.69 19.18 6.90
CA LYS A 239 16.14 20.13 5.87
C LYS A 239 15.31 20.09 4.59
N THR A 240 14.74 18.94 4.26
CA THR A 240 13.94 18.74 3.03
C THR A 240 12.45 18.60 3.31
N ALA A 241 11.98 19.01 4.50
CA ALA A 241 10.57 18.86 4.88
C ALA A 241 9.60 19.73 4.06
N ARG A 242 10.10 20.82 3.47
CA ARG A 242 9.32 21.68 2.57
C ARG A 242 9.15 21.07 1.17
N ASP A 243 10.05 20.19 0.75
CA ASP A 243 10.03 19.54 -0.57
C ASP A 243 9.28 18.21 -0.51
N ILE A 244 9.49 17.44 0.57
CA ILE A 244 8.86 16.13 0.78
C ILE A 244 8.15 16.17 2.13
N ARG A 245 6.82 16.02 2.11
CA ARG A 245 5.97 16.03 3.30
C ARG A 245 6.54 15.14 4.39
N THR A 246 6.77 15.72 5.58
CA THR A 246 7.40 15.04 6.72
C THR A 246 6.59 15.26 7.98
N ILE A 247 6.21 14.17 8.61
CA ILE A 247 5.45 14.13 9.86
C ILE A 247 6.35 13.57 10.95
N VAL A 248 6.39 14.22 12.10
CA VAL A 248 7.06 13.71 13.30
C VAL A 248 6.01 13.53 14.39
N ALA A 249 5.84 12.28 14.84
CA ALA A 249 4.92 11.94 15.92
C ALA A 249 5.67 11.95 17.28
N CYS A 250 5.19 12.75 18.20
CA CYS A 250 5.74 12.85 19.56
C CYS A 250 4.65 12.66 20.61
N THR A 251 5.04 12.55 21.87
CA THR A 251 4.12 12.56 23.02
C THR A 251 3.80 13.99 23.47
N PRO A 252 2.71 14.22 24.21
CA PRO A 252 2.38 15.54 24.76
C PRO A 252 3.43 16.13 25.70
N SER A 253 4.35 15.31 26.20
CA SER A 253 5.47 15.74 27.07
C SER A 253 6.69 16.24 26.29
N ALA A 254 6.65 16.29 24.98
CA ALA A 254 7.76 16.77 24.16
C ALA A 254 7.98 18.28 24.31
N ASP A 255 9.23 18.71 24.11
CA ASP A 255 9.63 20.13 24.26
C ASP A 255 8.90 21.04 23.26
N GLU A 256 8.10 21.98 23.77
CA GLU A 256 7.33 22.93 22.96
C GLU A 256 8.22 23.80 22.04
N LYS A 257 9.44 24.15 22.49
CA LYS A 257 10.38 24.92 21.67
C LYS A 257 10.80 24.08 20.46
N LYS A 258 11.14 22.81 20.70
CA LYS A 258 11.51 21.87 19.61
C LYS A 258 10.37 21.65 18.64
N ILE A 259 9.11 21.58 19.12
CA ILE A 259 7.92 21.49 18.27
C ILE A 259 7.87 22.70 17.33
N LYS A 260 7.98 23.93 17.87
CA LYS A 260 7.94 25.17 17.08
C LYS A 260 9.11 25.23 16.06
N ASP A 261 10.31 24.82 16.47
CA ASP A 261 11.47 24.82 15.60
C ASP A 261 11.28 23.86 14.39
N LEU A 262 10.74 22.65 14.64
CA LEU A 262 10.41 21.68 13.60
C LEU A 262 9.32 22.21 12.66
N GLN A 263 8.24 22.78 13.20
CA GLN A 263 7.16 23.37 12.42
C GLN A 263 7.66 24.53 11.52
N ASN A 264 8.52 25.39 12.06
CA ASN A 264 9.17 26.48 11.30
C ASN A 264 10.05 25.94 10.14
N ALA A 265 10.62 24.75 10.30
CA ALA A 265 11.37 24.07 9.26
C ALA A 265 10.47 23.39 8.20
N GLY A 266 9.15 23.36 8.39
CA GLY A 266 8.18 22.74 7.48
C GLY A 266 7.80 21.31 7.84
N VAL A 267 8.15 20.84 9.03
CA VAL A 267 7.74 19.52 9.55
C VAL A 267 6.36 19.62 10.19
N GLU A 268 5.46 18.70 9.85
CA GLU A 268 4.20 18.51 10.58
C GLU A 268 4.48 17.75 11.87
N VAL A 269 4.13 18.32 13.03
CA VAL A 269 4.32 17.65 14.32
C VAL A 269 2.97 17.20 14.87
N LEU A 270 2.82 15.89 15.08
CA LEU A 270 1.63 15.28 15.67
C LEU A 270 1.90 14.93 17.12
N SER A 271 1.14 15.53 18.03
CA SER A 271 1.13 15.13 19.44
C SER A 271 0.13 13.99 19.61
N ILE A 272 0.65 12.81 19.94
CA ILE A 272 -0.12 11.56 20.09
C ILE A 272 -0.02 11.10 21.53
N GLU A 273 -1.11 10.61 22.09
CA GLU A 273 -1.13 10.03 23.45
C GLU A 273 0.02 9.06 23.68
N ALA A 274 0.53 9.05 24.90
CA ALA A 274 1.61 8.16 25.28
C ALA A 274 1.06 6.82 25.80
N LYS A 275 1.71 5.73 25.39
CA LYS A 275 1.58 4.40 25.97
C LYS A 275 2.96 3.94 26.43
N ASP A 276 3.09 3.60 27.72
CA ASP A 276 4.36 3.19 28.33
C ASP A 276 5.52 4.19 28.07
N GLY A 277 5.22 5.51 28.09
CA GLY A 277 6.19 6.58 27.86
C GLY A 277 6.56 6.83 26.41
N HIS A 278 5.97 6.11 25.47
CA HIS A 278 6.19 6.24 24.02
C HIS A 278 4.91 6.61 23.29
N VAL A 279 5.04 7.09 22.05
CA VAL A 279 3.90 7.31 21.14
C VAL A 279 3.08 6.04 21.01
N ASP A 280 1.77 6.12 21.29
CA ASP A 280 0.84 5.02 21.03
C ASP A 280 0.69 4.82 19.52
N LEU A 281 1.25 3.71 19.00
CA LEU A 281 1.26 3.42 17.58
C LEU A 281 -0.13 3.16 17.01
N LYS A 282 -1.07 2.64 17.82
CA LYS A 282 -2.45 2.43 17.37
C LYS A 282 -3.14 3.78 17.18
N LYS A 283 -3.01 4.70 18.12
CA LYS A 283 -3.52 6.07 18.00
C LYS A 283 -2.88 6.83 16.85
N LEU A 284 -1.57 6.64 16.65
CA LEU A 284 -0.89 7.24 15.50
C LEU A 284 -1.45 6.72 14.18
N THR A 285 -1.65 5.41 14.02
CA THR A 285 -2.20 4.86 12.78
C THR A 285 -3.65 5.31 12.54
N GLU A 286 -4.48 5.39 13.59
CA GLU A 286 -5.83 5.97 13.50
C GLU A 286 -5.79 7.42 13.00
N GLU A 287 -4.88 8.26 13.53
CA GLU A 287 -4.76 9.65 13.12
C GLU A 287 -4.26 9.78 11.67
N LEU A 288 -3.25 8.99 11.28
CA LEU A 288 -2.80 8.94 9.90
C LEU A 288 -3.92 8.52 8.93
N GLY A 289 -4.78 7.57 9.34
CA GLY A 289 -5.97 7.20 8.59
C GLY A 289 -6.96 8.36 8.42
N ARG A 290 -7.20 9.17 9.47
CA ARG A 290 -8.03 10.40 9.39
C ARG A 290 -7.43 11.44 8.45
N MET A 291 -6.11 11.50 8.36
CA MET A 291 -5.36 12.34 7.41
C MET A 291 -5.37 11.78 5.97
N GLN A 292 -6.18 10.75 5.71
CA GLN A 292 -6.31 10.06 4.41
C GLN A 292 -5.01 9.37 3.93
N ILE A 293 -4.16 8.95 4.84
CA ILE A 293 -3.01 8.10 4.54
C ILE A 293 -3.49 6.65 4.59
N ASP A 294 -3.57 6.00 3.44
CA ASP A 294 -4.15 4.67 3.27
C ASP A 294 -3.17 3.52 3.57
N SER A 295 -1.87 3.82 3.52
CA SER A 295 -0.83 2.78 3.61
C SER A 295 0.47 3.28 4.20
N ILE A 296 1.15 2.40 4.94
CA ILE A 296 2.41 2.66 5.62
C ILE A 296 3.40 1.55 5.29
N LEU A 297 4.54 1.93 4.71
CA LEU A 297 5.72 1.09 4.63
C LEU A 297 6.55 1.30 5.90
N LEU A 298 6.50 0.35 6.83
CA LEU A 298 7.30 0.39 8.05
C LEU A 298 8.70 -0.15 7.75
N GLU A 299 9.68 0.74 7.63
CA GLU A 299 11.11 0.46 7.48
C GLU A 299 11.87 0.79 8.76
N GLY A 300 11.28 0.49 9.90
CA GLY A 300 11.84 0.89 11.19
C GLY A 300 12.93 -0.03 11.71
N GLY A 301 13.69 0.46 12.70
CA GLY A 301 14.61 -0.35 13.47
C GLY A 301 13.87 -1.38 14.37
N ALA A 302 14.64 -2.30 14.93
CA ALA A 302 14.14 -3.44 15.71
C ALA A 302 13.13 -3.06 16.81
N THR A 303 13.36 -1.95 17.49
CA THR A 303 12.49 -1.47 18.60
C THR A 303 11.11 -1.04 18.11
N LEU A 304 11.07 -0.25 17.02
CA LEU A 304 9.80 0.19 16.44
C LEU A 304 9.02 -1.00 15.85
N ALA A 305 9.73 -1.94 15.21
CA ALA A 305 9.12 -3.18 14.70
C ALA A 305 8.46 -3.97 15.84
N ALA A 306 9.17 -4.20 16.95
CA ALA A 306 8.62 -4.89 18.11
C ALA A 306 7.38 -4.18 18.68
N ALA A 307 7.43 -2.85 18.81
CA ALA A 307 6.30 -2.05 19.27
C ALA A 307 5.10 -2.14 18.32
N ALA A 308 5.34 -2.13 17.00
CA ALA A 308 4.30 -2.26 15.97
C ALA A 308 3.63 -3.64 15.97
N PHE A 309 4.41 -4.71 16.14
CA PHE A 309 3.86 -6.06 16.37
C PHE A 309 3.00 -6.10 17.64
N GLY A 310 3.52 -5.61 18.76
CA GLY A 310 2.79 -5.57 20.02
C GLY A 310 1.54 -4.69 20.00
N ALA A 311 1.51 -3.64 19.18
CA ALA A 311 0.33 -2.80 18.96
C ALA A 311 -0.69 -3.43 18.00
N GLY A 312 -0.36 -4.53 17.32
CA GLY A 312 -1.23 -5.23 16.39
C GLY A 312 -1.53 -4.45 15.10
N ILE A 313 -0.67 -3.48 14.73
CA ILE A 313 -0.91 -2.61 13.57
C ILE A 313 -0.40 -3.20 12.25
N ILE A 314 0.47 -4.21 12.27
CA ILE A 314 1.05 -4.80 11.07
C ILE A 314 0.03 -5.72 10.38
N ASP A 315 -0.12 -5.59 9.07
CA ASP A 315 -0.98 -6.45 8.24
C ASP A 315 -0.16 -7.47 7.46
N LYS A 316 0.99 -7.06 6.95
CA LYS A 316 1.82 -7.84 6.05
C LYS A 316 3.30 -7.69 6.41
N VAL A 317 4.06 -8.72 6.17
CA VAL A 317 5.51 -8.75 6.37
C VAL A 317 6.19 -9.03 5.05
N GLN A 318 7.30 -8.33 4.75
CA GLN A 318 8.18 -8.59 3.62
C GLN A 318 9.63 -8.56 4.07
N MET A 319 10.27 -9.72 4.03
CA MET A 319 11.64 -9.92 4.52
C MET A 319 12.56 -10.26 3.35
N TYR A 320 13.63 -9.50 3.19
CA TYR A 320 14.71 -9.80 2.25
C TYR A 320 15.85 -10.50 3.01
N ILE A 321 16.19 -11.70 2.61
CA ILE A 321 17.22 -12.51 3.24
C ILE A 321 18.41 -12.58 2.29
N ALA A 322 19.49 -11.93 2.69
CA ALA A 322 20.74 -11.95 1.93
C ALA A 322 21.57 -13.22 2.23
N PRO A 323 22.30 -13.76 1.25
CA PRO A 323 23.18 -14.93 1.44
C PRO A 323 24.48 -14.53 2.17
N LYS A 324 24.33 -13.99 3.38
CA LYS A 324 25.42 -13.53 4.25
C LYS A 324 25.21 -14.07 5.66
N ILE A 325 26.32 -14.30 6.37
CA ILE A 325 26.34 -14.59 7.80
C ILE A 325 27.09 -13.46 8.49
N ILE A 326 26.46 -12.82 9.46
CA ILE A 326 27.03 -11.69 10.22
C ILE A 326 27.47 -12.15 11.61
N GLY A 327 26.68 -12.99 12.28
CA GLY A 327 26.96 -13.46 13.63
C GLY A 327 26.83 -12.36 14.69
N GLY A 328 27.41 -12.63 15.85
CA GLY A 328 27.47 -11.70 16.99
C GLY A 328 26.23 -11.72 17.88
N LYS A 329 26.46 -11.88 19.21
CA LYS A 329 25.38 -11.90 20.22
C LYS A 329 24.64 -10.54 20.30
N THR A 330 25.37 -9.43 20.09
CA THR A 330 24.88 -8.06 20.22
C THR A 330 24.41 -7.46 18.90
N SER A 331 24.63 -8.17 17.78
CA SER A 331 24.17 -7.72 16.46
C SER A 331 22.65 -7.65 16.41
N ARG A 332 22.11 -6.51 15.90
CA ARG A 332 20.66 -6.21 15.89
C ARG A 332 19.92 -7.21 14.99
N THR A 333 18.70 -7.57 15.42
CA THR A 333 17.76 -8.41 14.68
C THR A 333 16.61 -7.58 14.10
N PRO A 334 15.85 -8.08 13.11
CA PRO A 334 14.72 -7.36 12.51
C PRO A 334 13.66 -6.92 13.53
N VAL A 335 13.35 -7.79 14.49
CA VAL A 335 12.38 -7.51 15.55
C VAL A 335 13.11 -7.61 16.90
N GLY A 336 13.08 -6.53 17.65
CA GLY A 336 13.70 -6.41 18.97
C GLY A 336 12.71 -6.65 20.10
N GLY A 337 12.85 -5.83 21.16
CA GLY A 337 11.98 -5.91 22.35
C GLY A 337 12.30 -7.11 23.24
N LYS A 338 11.35 -7.44 24.12
CA LYS A 338 11.51 -8.57 25.07
C LYS A 338 11.27 -9.94 24.41
N GLY A 339 10.67 -9.97 23.21
CA GLY A 339 10.20 -11.20 22.56
C GLY A 339 8.93 -11.76 23.24
N VAL A 340 8.55 -12.98 22.82
CA VAL A 340 7.45 -13.73 23.43
C VAL A 340 8.01 -14.78 24.41
N GLU A 341 7.24 -15.11 25.44
CA GLU A 341 7.68 -16.08 26.45
C GLU A 341 7.43 -17.53 25.94
N HIS A 342 6.33 -17.75 25.24
CA HIS A 342 5.95 -19.05 24.72
C HIS A 342 5.84 -19.03 23.20
N LEU A 343 6.12 -20.14 22.52
CA LEU A 343 5.97 -20.27 21.08
C LEU A 343 4.49 -20.09 20.62
N SER A 344 3.54 -20.39 21.49
CA SER A 344 2.12 -20.14 21.25
C SER A 344 1.77 -18.67 21.06
N ASP A 345 2.57 -17.76 21.66
CA ASP A 345 2.35 -16.32 21.63
C ASP A 345 3.00 -15.66 20.42
N ALA A 346 3.71 -16.44 19.60
CA ALA A 346 4.37 -15.95 18.40
C ALA A 346 3.34 -15.54 17.32
N TRP A 347 3.58 -14.39 16.69
CA TRP A 347 2.77 -13.95 15.54
C TRP A 347 2.88 -14.95 14.39
N GLN A 348 1.74 -15.53 14.02
CA GLN A 348 1.65 -16.49 12.93
C GLN A 348 1.43 -15.76 11.60
N LEU A 349 2.04 -16.29 10.55
CA LEU A 349 1.83 -15.79 9.18
C LEU A 349 0.94 -16.77 8.39
N LYS A 350 0.14 -16.24 7.48
CA LYS A 350 -0.61 -16.98 6.46
C LYS A 350 -0.24 -16.48 5.06
N ASP A 351 -0.63 -17.24 4.05
CA ASP A 351 -0.44 -16.92 2.63
C ASP A 351 1.03 -16.59 2.32
N ILE A 352 1.94 -17.42 2.84
CA ILE A 352 3.38 -17.21 2.73
C ILE A 352 3.82 -17.50 1.30
N THR A 353 4.59 -16.57 0.73
CA THR A 353 5.29 -16.76 -0.55
C THR A 353 6.78 -16.50 -0.38
N ALA A 354 7.59 -17.26 -1.11
CA ALA A 354 9.04 -17.08 -1.19
C ALA A 354 9.47 -17.01 -2.65
N ARG A 355 10.34 -16.04 -2.97
CA ARG A 355 10.88 -15.90 -4.33
C ARG A 355 12.29 -15.35 -4.30
N ASN A 356 13.06 -15.70 -5.34
CA ASN A 356 14.38 -15.11 -5.54
C ASN A 356 14.27 -13.69 -6.08
N ILE A 357 15.15 -12.82 -5.63
CA ILE A 357 15.34 -11.47 -6.15
C ILE A 357 16.84 -11.15 -6.21
N GLY A 358 17.42 -11.20 -7.39
CA GLY A 358 18.88 -11.23 -7.54
C GLY A 358 19.46 -12.39 -6.74
N ASN A 359 20.38 -12.08 -5.83
CA ASN A 359 21.00 -13.07 -4.93
C ASN A 359 20.26 -13.25 -3.60
N ASP A 360 19.23 -12.46 -3.33
CA ASP A 360 18.47 -12.53 -2.08
C ASP A 360 17.21 -13.40 -2.24
N ILE A 361 16.64 -13.82 -1.10
CA ILE A 361 15.31 -14.44 -1.03
C ILE A 361 14.36 -13.42 -0.41
N CYS A 362 13.25 -13.15 -1.08
CA CYS A 362 12.17 -12.34 -0.54
C CYS A 362 11.04 -13.24 -0.04
N ILE A 363 10.72 -13.14 1.24
CA ILE A 363 9.59 -13.84 1.87
C ILE A 363 8.52 -12.81 2.21
N THR A 364 7.27 -13.07 1.79
CA THR A 364 6.10 -12.27 2.19
C THR A 364 5.06 -13.14 2.86
N GLY A 365 4.31 -12.56 3.79
CA GLY A 365 3.19 -13.23 4.45
C GLY A 365 2.30 -12.23 5.19
N TYR A 366 1.06 -12.60 5.45
CA TYR A 366 0.09 -11.78 6.18
C TYR A 366 0.02 -12.21 7.64
N ILE A 367 -0.14 -11.25 8.56
CA ILE A 367 -0.35 -11.58 9.96
C ILE A 367 -1.70 -12.30 10.09
N ARG A 368 -1.68 -13.50 10.71
CA ARG A 368 -2.91 -14.20 11.08
C ARG A 368 -3.52 -13.46 12.28
N ARG A 369 -4.66 -12.85 12.08
CA ARG A 369 -5.50 -12.35 13.17
C ARG A 369 -6.49 -13.47 13.49
N GLU A 370 -6.63 -13.82 14.77
CA GLU A 370 -7.72 -14.68 15.22
C GLU A 370 -9.03 -13.96 14.93
N ALA A 371 -10.02 -14.72 14.43
CA ALA A 371 -11.34 -14.22 14.04
C ALA A 371 -12.18 -13.87 15.27
#